data_80fcf467756d19447494ec1f94aa72d6
#
_entry.id   80fcf467756d19447494ec1f94aa72d6
#
_cell.length_a   1.000
_cell.length_b   1.000
_cell.length_c   1.000
_cell.angle_alpha   90.00
_cell.angle_beta   90.00
_cell.angle_gamma   90.00
#
_symmetry.space_group_name_H-M   'P 1'
#
loop_
_entity.id
_entity.type
_entity.pdbx_description
1 polymer ?
#
loop_
_entity_poly.entity_id
_entity_poly.type
_entity_poly.pdbx_seq_one_letter_code
_entity_poly.pdbx_strand_id
1 'polypeptide(L)'
;YSATIADVAYGHAKRDPELPVLNFTFVCDQDSGDIVFAHAYEGSIPDVTAFGEIVFRMKDAGFDFSKVILVTDRGYQSLINIQKQIDLEVKFIQGIRLSEDIVKRSFDRYDASLHNQRFYDTGERVYAHSTTEAWKQYTDYGSLNKTLHLHLYRFPKADEAEMEELRLQVQQVLDLKNANKQVPPEKWLTYKRFVCERTTAQGHRYWDRDDNAIEAALRYAGRFAIRTNAEANPFKALSIYRLRGQVEQDFNQFKNWVDGNRLRCTDTAYWGKLLVCTLATSLRMMAIKGAHDREQGNRKIPNNSIDCLFTILKQIQADKRQTANAWVTRTITKKQRDMLALLGLENPPRVLKN
;
A
#
# COMPACT_ATOMS: atom_id res chain seq x y z
N TYR A 1 -10.99 -22.13 -12.33
CA TYR A 1 -10.20 -22.34 -11.10
C TYR A 1 -8.93 -23.08 -11.46
N SER A 2 -7.77 -22.57 -11.03
CA SER A 2 -6.49 -23.26 -11.23
C SER A 2 -6.26 -24.27 -10.08
N ALA A 3 -7.14 -25.25 -9.97
CA ALA A 3 -6.99 -26.32 -8.96
C ALA A 3 -5.73 -27.17 -9.13
N THR A 4 -4.96 -26.93 -10.20
CA THR A 4 -3.74 -27.66 -10.53
C THR A 4 -2.44 -26.93 -10.16
N ILE A 5 -2.51 -25.66 -9.67
CA ILE A 5 -1.32 -24.93 -9.25
C ILE A 5 -1.04 -25.26 -7.79
N ALA A 6 0.14 -25.81 -7.50
CA ALA A 6 0.50 -26.30 -6.18
C ALA A 6 0.49 -25.20 -5.10
N ASP A 7 0.90 -23.97 -5.45
CA ASP A 7 0.98 -22.84 -4.52
C ASP A 7 -0.38 -22.15 -4.27
N VAL A 8 -1.45 -22.58 -4.93
CA VAL A 8 -2.81 -22.07 -4.72
C VAL A 8 -3.46 -22.78 -3.55
N ALA A 9 -3.67 -22.06 -2.43
CA ALA A 9 -4.22 -22.58 -1.21
C ALA A 9 -5.26 -21.64 -0.57
N TYR A 10 -6.06 -22.15 0.36
CA TYR A 10 -6.98 -21.34 1.13
C TYR A 10 -6.20 -20.45 2.11
N GLY A 11 -6.48 -19.15 2.08
CA GLY A 11 -5.80 -18.13 2.89
C GLY A 11 -6.63 -16.87 3.02
N HIS A 12 -5.99 -15.73 3.23
CA HIS A 12 -6.69 -14.45 3.37
C HIS A 12 -7.10 -13.83 2.02
N ALA A 13 -8.08 -14.45 1.34
CA ALA A 13 -8.68 -13.88 0.14
C ALA A 13 -9.52 -12.63 0.50
N LYS A 14 -9.10 -11.44 0.01
CA LYS A 14 -9.75 -10.16 0.35
C LYS A 14 -11.18 -10.01 -0.20
N ARG A 15 -11.54 -10.72 -1.28
CA ARG A 15 -12.85 -10.59 -1.95
C ARG A 15 -13.80 -11.72 -1.62
N ASP A 16 -13.31 -12.92 -1.53
CA ASP A 16 -14.11 -14.12 -1.29
C ASP A 16 -13.26 -15.12 -0.49
N PRO A 17 -13.53 -15.27 0.81
CA PRO A 17 -12.76 -16.16 1.70
C PRO A 17 -12.85 -17.65 1.31
N GLU A 18 -13.86 -18.03 0.50
CA GLU A 18 -14.05 -19.41 0.06
C GLU A 18 -13.22 -19.77 -1.18
N LEU A 19 -12.48 -18.79 -1.74
CA LEU A 19 -11.62 -19.04 -2.89
C LEU A 19 -10.17 -19.26 -2.47
N PRO A 20 -9.53 -20.33 -2.99
CA PRO A 20 -8.10 -20.51 -2.85
C PRO A 20 -7.33 -19.44 -3.65
N VAL A 21 -6.25 -18.94 -3.09
CA VAL A 21 -5.46 -17.83 -3.63
C VAL A 21 -3.99 -18.19 -3.73
N LEU A 22 -3.28 -17.45 -4.55
CA LEU A 22 -1.83 -17.32 -4.56
C LEU A 22 -1.47 -15.95 -4.02
N ASN A 23 -0.54 -15.88 -3.09
CA ASN A 23 -0.03 -14.62 -2.60
C ASN A 23 1.05 -14.09 -3.53
N PHE A 24 1.08 -12.77 -3.74
CA PHE A 24 2.02 -12.13 -4.65
C PHE A 24 2.50 -10.79 -4.07
N THR A 25 3.82 -10.57 -4.07
CA THR A 25 4.42 -9.35 -3.57
C THR A 25 5.18 -8.61 -4.66
N PHE A 26 5.16 -7.28 -4.60
CA PHE A 26 6.00 -6.39 -5.37
C PHE A 26 6.96 -5.63 -4.46
N VAL A 27 8.16 -5.41 -4.95
CA VAL A 27 9.08 -4.41 -4.44
C VAL A 27 9.31 -3.41 -5.57
N CYS A 28 9.03 -2.15 -5.29
CA CYS A 28 9.10 -1.07 -6.27
C CYS A 28 10.17 -0.07 -5.87
N ASP A 29 10.91 0.44 -6.83
CA ASP A 29 11.77 1.59 -6.63
C ASP A 29 10.92 2.84 -6.44
N GLN A 30 11.17 3.62 -5.40
CA GLN A 30 10.35 4.79 -5.06
C GLN A 30 10.55 5.97 -6.02
N ASP A 31 11.73 6.10 -6.62
CA ASP A 31 12.07 7.23 -7.48
C ASP A 31 11.53 7.01 -8.89
N SER A 32 11.75 5.81 -9.45
CA SER A 32 11.27 5.47 -10.80
C SER A 32 9.83 4.96 -10.81
N GLY A 33 9.37 4.31 -9.74
CA GLY A 33 8.10 3.59 -9.69
C GLY A 33 8.17 2.24 -10.40
N ASP A 34 9.36 1.74 -10.70
CA ASP A 34 9.54 0.47 -11.40
C ASP A 34 9.43 -0.71 -10.43
N ILE A 35 8.82 -1.80 -10.86
CA ILE A 35 8.83 -3.06 -10.11
C ILE A 35 10.21 -3.69 -10.29
N VAL A 36 11.03 -3.66 -9.22
CA VAL A 36 12.41 -4.16 -9.22
C VAL A 36 12.51 -5.60 -8.73
N PHE A 37 11.50 -6.09 -8.02
CA PHE A 37 11.41 -7.47 -7.58
C PHE A 37 9.94 -7.89 -7.43
N ALA A 38 9.64 -9.15 -7.79
CA ALA A 38 8.33 -9.74 -7.63
C ALA A 38 8.48 -11.20 -7.17
N HIS A 39 7.61 -11.62 -6.25
CA HIS A 39 7.64 -12.99 -5.75
C HIS A 39 6.23 -13.50 -5.47
N ALA A 40 5.97 -14.74 -5.88
CA ALA A 40 4.74 -15.46 -5.55
C ALA A 40 5.03 -16.52 -4.47
N TYR A 41 4.08 -16.72 -3.57
CA TYR A 41 4.19 -17.73 -2.53
C TYR A 41 2.80 -18.29 -2.19
N GLU A 42 2.78 -19.43 -1.53
CA GLU A 42 1.56 -20.17 -1.23
C GLU A 42 0.49 -19.29 -0.53
N GLY A 43 -0.76 -19.44 -0.96
CA GLY A 43 -1.87 -18.62 -0.49
C GLY A 43 -2.19 -18.76 1.01
N SER A 44 -1.83 -19.88 1.64
CA SER A 44 -2.01 -20.12 3.06
C SER A 44 -0.97 -19.41 3.96
N ILE A 45 0.16 -18.96 3.37
CA ILE A 45 1.25 -18.33 4.12
C ILE A 45 0.92 -16.83 4.33
N PRO A 46 0.82 -16.34 5.58
CA PRO A 46 0.64 -14.92 5.84
C PRO A 46 1.83 -14.08 5.36
N ASP A 47 1.58 -12.86 4.87
CA ASP A 47 2.60 -11.91 4.40
C ASP A 47 3.73 -11.71 5.44
N VAL A 48 3.38 -11.62 6.72
CA VAL A 48 4.34 -11.48 7.83
C VAL A 48 5.31 -12.66 7.94
N THR A 49 4.85 -13.86 7.61
CA THR A 49 5.67 -15.09 7.63
C THR A 49 6.56 -15.17 6.40
N ALA A 50 6.04 -14.83 5.23
CA ALA A 50 6.77 -14.85 3.96
C ALA A 50 7.89 -13.79 3.89
N PHE A 51 7.80 -12.72 4.69
CA PHE A 51 8.70 -11.57 4.60
C PHE A 51 10.19 -11.95 4.69
N GLY A 52 10.56 -12.84 5.62
CA GLY A 52 11.96 -13.25 5.78
C GLY A 52 12.52 -13.96 4.55
N GLU A 53 11.69 -14.76 3.87
CA GLU A 53 12.07 -15.41 2.61
C GLU A 53 12.19 -14.40 1.48
N ILE A 54 11.27 -13.44 1.40
CA ILE A 54 11.31 -12.36 0.39
C ILE A 54 12.63 -11.60 0.49
N VAL A 55 13.01 -11.15 1.69
CA VAL A 55 14.29 -10.44 1.92
C VAL A 55 15.49 -11.30 1.57
N PHE A 56 15.48 -12.59 1.93
CA PHE A 56 16.54 -13.52 1.57
C PHE A 56 16.68 -13.67 0.05
N ARG A 57 15.56 -13.87 -0.67
CA ARG A 57 15.55 -13.96 -2.14
C ARG A 57 15.99 -12.68 -2.83
N MET A 58 15.67 -11.52 -2.28
CA MET A 58 16.19 -10.24 -2.77
C MET A 58 17.72 -10.20 -2.66
N LYS A 59 18.27 -10.63 -1.51
CA LYS A 59 19.72 -10.70 -1.31
C LYS A 59 20.38 -11.65 -2.30
N ASP A 60 19.80 -12.83 -2.50
CA ASP A 60 20.24 -13.83 -3.47
C ASP A 60 20.18 -13.32 -4.92
N ALA A 61 19.18 -12.50 -5.24
CA ALA A 61 19.06 -11.80 -6.52
C ALA A 61 20.04 -10.62 -6.69
N GLY A 62 20.91 -10.35 -5.73
CA GLY A 62 21.97 -9.35 -5.81
C GLY A 62 21.61 -7.97 -5.29
N PHE A 63 20.53 -7.81 -4.53
CA PHE A 63 20.22 -6.54 -3.88
C PHE A 63 21.25 -6.21 -2.80
N ASP A 64 21.86 -5.03 -2.93
CA ASP A 64 22.81 -4.49 -1.95
C ASP A 64 22.07 -3.64 -0.92
N PHE A 65 21.69 -4.24 0.20
CA PHE A 65 20.95 -3.56 1.27
C PHE A 65 21.72 -2.43 1.97
N SER A 66 23.02 -2.30 1.73
CA SER A 66 23.79 -1.15 2.23
C SER A 66 23.44 0.15 1.49
N LYS A 67 22.96 0.04 0.25
CA LYS A 67 22.64 1.15 -0.66
C LYS A 67 21.16 1.49 -0.74
N VAL A 68 20.27 0.62 -0.25
CA VAL A 68 18.82 0.80 -0.33
C VAL A 68 18.21 0.86 1.05
N ILE A 69 17.05 1.53 1.16
CA ILE A 69 16.20 1.51 2.35
C ILE A 69 14.93 0.74 1.99
N LEU A 70 14.68 -0.36 2.71
CA LEU A 70 13.47 -1.14 2.53
C LEU A 70 12.31 -0.50 3.30
N VAL A 71 11.27 -0.08 2.58
CA VAL A 71 10.06 0.50 3.18
C VAL A 71 8.95 -0.53 3.19
N THR A 72 8.40 -0.83 4.36
CA THR A 72 7.38 -1.85 4.51
C THR A 72 6.17 -1.39 5.31
N ASP A 73 5.00 -1.93 4.98
CA ASP A 73 3.78 -1.67 5.71
C ASP A 73 3.77 -2.41 7.07
N ARG A 74 2.91 -1.95 7.96
CA ARG A 74 2.64 -2.60 9.26
C ARG A 74 2.14 -4.05 9.14
N GLY A 75 1.67 -4.46 7.96
CA GLY A 75 1.29 -5.85 7.67
C GLY A 75 2.45 -6.83 7.81
N TYR A 76 3.66 -6.42 7.47
CA TYR A 76 4.89 -7.22 7.57
C TYR A 76 5.56 -7.17 8.95
N GLN A 77 5.00 -6.39 9.89
CA GLN A 77 5.64 -6.12 11.16
C GLN A 77 5.53 -7.31 12.11
N SER A 78 6.69 -7.81 12.54
CA SER A 78 6.87 -8.71 13.68
C SER A 78 8.27 -8.51 14.27
N LEU A 79 8.46 -8.90 15.54
CA LEU A 79 9.78 -8.82 16.19
C LEU A 79 10.81 -9.69 15.45
N ILE A 80 10.38 -10.85 14.95
CA ILE A 80 11.23 -11.77 14.16
C ILE A 80 11.68 -11.10 12.86
N ASN A 81 10.79 -10.42 12.17
CA ASN A 81 11.13 -9.74 10.91
C ASN A 81 12.08 -8.56 11.11
N ILE A 82 11.91 -7.82 12.22
CA ILE A 82 12.84 -6.75 12.59
C ILE A 82 14.21 -7.35 12.90
N GLN A 83 14.27 -8.44 13.66
CA GLN A 83 15.53 -9.12 13.95
C GLN A 83 16.23 -9.59 12.67
N LYS A 84 15.51 -10.23 11.75
CA LYS A 84 16.06 -10.65 10.43
C LYS A 84 16.61 -9.47 9.64
N GLN A 85 15.92 -8.33 9.62
CA GLN A 85 16.40 -7.13 8.93
C GLN A 85 17.71 -6.62 9.57
N ILE A 86 17.82 -6.64 10.89
CA ILE A 86 19.03 -6.23 11.62
C ILE A 86 20.18 -7.19 11.35
N ASP A 87 19.92 -8.50 11.40
CA ASP A 87 20.93 -9.55 11.18
C ASP A 87 21.49 -9.54 9.73
N LEU A 88 20.64 -9.17 8.77
CA LEU A 88 21.02 -9.00 7.36
C LEU A 88 21.55 -7.59 7.03
N GLU A 89 21.70 -6.72 8.02
CA GLU A 89 22.14 -5.33 7.89
C GLU A 89 21.26 -4.48 6.95
N VAL A 90 19.97 -4.84 6.82
CA VAL A 90 19.02 -4.11 6.00
C VAL A 90 18.71 -2.76 6.66
N LYS A 91 18.85 -1.68 5.89
CA LYS A 91 18.28 -0.39 6.27
C LYS A 91 16.78 -0.40 6.00
N PHE A 92 15.98 -0.03 6.99
CA PHE A 92 14.52 -0.12 6.84
C PHE A 92 13.77 1.06 7.45
N ILE A 93 12.57 1.29 6.93
CA ILE A 93 11.53 2.15 7.48
C ILE A 93 10.23 1.33 7.48
N GLN A 94 9.70 1.03 8.66
CA GLN A 94 8.56 0.15 8.82
C GLN A 94 7.46 0.78 9.64
N GLY A 95 6.21 0.75 9.11
CA GLY A 95 5.03 1.07 9.91
C GLY A 95 4.82 0.05 11.03
N ILE A 96 4.40 0.52 12.23
CA ILE A 96 4.20 -0.33 13.39
C ILE A 96 2.74 -0.31 13.83
N ARG A 97 2.28 -1.44 14.36
CA ARG A 97 0.94 -1.56 14.94
C ARG A 97 0.87 -0.82 16.27
N LEU A 98 -0.18 -0.04 16.45
CA LEU A 98 -0.43 0.66 17.74
C LEU A 98 -0.73 -0.29 18.91
N SER A 99 -0.94 -1.58 18.64
CA SER A 99 -1.17 -2.60 19.67
C SER A 99 0.09 -2.99 20.46
N GLU A 100 1.30 -2.64 19.97
CA GLU A 100 2.53 -2.91 20.73
C GLU A 100 2.61 -2.06 22.00
N ASP A 101 2.94 -2.70 23.13
CA ASP A 101 3.01 -2.04 24.43
C ASP A 101 4.06 -0.92 24.49
N ILE A 102 5.19 -1.09 23.79
CA ILE A 102 6.21 -0.04 23.72
C ILE A 102 5.71 1.18 22.97
N VAL A 103 4.92 0.99 21.92
CA VAL A 103 4.32 2.06 21.14
C VAL A 103 3.30 2.82 21.98
N LYS A 104 2.39 2.12 22.66
CA LYS A 104 1.40 2.73 23.57
C LYS A 104 2.07 3.52 24.68
N ARG A 105 3.03 2.92 25.39
CA ARG A 105 3.78 3.62 26.45
C ARG A 105 4.51 4.83 25.94
N SER A 106 5.03 4.79 24.72
CA SER A 106 5.71 5.92 24.10
C SER A 106 4.72 7.03 23.76
N PHE A 107 3.55 6.72 23.21
CA PHE A 107 2.50 7.71 22.99
C PHE A 107 2.06 8.36 24.29
N ASP A 108 1.81 7.58 25.34
CA ASP A 108 1.41 8.13 26.64
C ASP A 108 2.50 9.02 27.25
N ARG A 109 3.76 8.63 27.12
CA ARG A 109 4.90 9.39 27.63
C ARG A 109 5.12 10.72 26.91
N TYR A 110 4.91 10.76 25.61
CA TYR A 110 5.21 11.92 24.75
C TYR A 110 3.95 12.62 24.22
N ASP A 111 2.79 12.38 24.84
CA ASP A 111 1.53 12.98 24.43
C ASP A 111 1.57 14.50 24.38
N ALA A 112 2.13 15.14 25.40
CA ALA A 112 2.30 16.60 25.46
C ALA A 112 3.12 17.15 24.27
N SER A 113 4.14 16.41 23.80
CA SER A 113 4.92 16.80 22.63
C SER A 113 4.08 16.77 21.36
N LEU A 114 3.20 15.77 21.23
CA LEU A 114 2.32 15.61 20.07
C LEU A 114 1.16 16.63 20.01
N HIS A 115 1.07 17.53 21.00
CA HIS A 115 0.14 18.66 21.02
C HIS A 115 0.87 20.02 20.98
N ASN A 116 2.21 20.03 21.07
CA ASN A 116 3.00 21.25 21.09
C ASN A 116 3.41 21.67 19.68
N GLN A 117 3.16 22.94 19.32
CA GLN A 117 3.45 23.50 17.99
C GLN A 117 4.94 23.41 17.58
N ARG A 118 5.87 23.30 18.53
CA ARG A 118 7.29 23.06 18.25
C ARG A 118 7.53 21.76 17.48
N PHE A 119 6.67 20.76 17.64
CA PHE A 119 6.77 19.45 17.01
C PHE A 119 5.85 19.30 15.80
N TYR A 120 5.24 20.39 15.34
CA TYR A 120 4.35 20.40 14.18
C TYR A 120 5.10 20.80 12.91
N ASP A 121 4.93 19.99 11.87
CA ASP A 121 5.38 20.33 10.52
C ASP A 121 4.19 20.75 9.65
N THR A 122 4.28 21.97 9.07
CA THR A 122 3.20 22.53 8.24
C THR A 122 3.11 21.90 6.86
N GLY A 123 4.21 21.40 6.31
CA GLY A 123 4.26 20.73 5.02
C GLY A 123 3.58 19.36 5.10
N GLU A 124 4.00 18.57 6.06
CA GLU A 124 3.45 17.24 6.33
C GLU A 124 2.11 17.26 7.09
N ARG A 125 1.76 18.41 7.72
CA ARG A 125 0.55 18.63 8.53
C ARG A 125 0.39 17.61 9.66
N VAL A 126 1.47 17.37 10.38
CA VAL A 126 1.57 16.34 11.41
C VAL A 126 2.40 16.80 12.58
N TYR A 127 2.04 16.38 13.79
CA TYR A 127 2.93 16.42 14.94
C TYR A 127 3.78 15.14 14.94
N ALA A 128 5.08 15.28 15.24
CA ALA A 128 5.97 14.13 15.34
C ALA A 128 6.90 14.25 16.54
N HIS A 129 7.13 13.13 17.21
CA HIS A 129 8.15 12.98 18.25
C HIS A 129 9.00 11.76 17.96
N SER A 130 10.33 11.89 18.11
CA SER A 130 11.27 10.79 17.92
C SER A 130 11.86 10.35 19.24
N THR A 131 11.89 9.06 19.48
CA THR A 131 12.61 8.43 20.58
C THR A 131 13.45 7.28 20.04
N THR A 132 14.28 6.67 20.88
CA THR A 132 15.14 5.55 20.49
C THR A 132 14.86 4.31 21.31
N GLU A 133 15.04 3.15 20.67
CA GLU A 133 14.97 1.83 21.28
C GLU A 133 16.33 1.14 21.14
N ALA A 134 16.79 0.48 22.20
CA ALA A 134 17.93 -0.41 22.12
C ALA A 134 17.47 -1.79 21.63
N TRP A 135 18.12 -2.30 20.60
CA TRP A 135 17.84 -3.62 20.04
C TRP A 135 19.09 -4.48 20.07
N LYS A 136 18.99 -5.71 20.57
CA LYS A 136 20.12 -6.63 20.61
C LYS A 136 20.23 -7.40 19.29
N GLN A 137 21.36 -7.27 18.64
CA GLN A 137 21.76 -8.15 17.54
C GLN A 137 22.69 -9.24 18.10
N TYR A 138 22.30 -10.49 17.91
CA TYR A 138 23.12 -11.62 18.30
C TYR A 138 24.10 -11.99 17.18
N THR A 139 25.37 -12.21 17.55
CA THR A 139 26.44 -12.60 16.64
C THR A 139 27.16 -13.83 17.20
N ASP A 140 27.95 -14.50 16.41
CA ASP A 140 28.75 -15.66 16.84
C ASP A 140 29.76 -15.33 17.98
N TYR A 141 30.06 -14.04 18.16
CA TYR A 141 31.01 -13.53 19.17
C TYR A 141 30.33 -12.82 20.35
N GLY A 142 29.00 -12.89 20.45
CA GLY A 142 28.25 -12.22 21.51
C GLY A 142 27.04 -11.43 21.01
N SER A 143 26.71 -10.31 21.66
CA SER A 143 25.62 -9.45 21.24
C SER A 143 26.06 -8.00 21.08
N LEU A 144 25.56 -7.35 20.03
CA LEU A 144 25.73 -5.90 19.79
C LEU A 144 24.42 -5.18 20.05
N ASN A 145 24.48 -4.01 20.66
CA ASN A 145 23.33 -3.12 20.78
C ASN A 145 23.21 -2.26 19.52
N LYS A 146 22.10 -2.40 18.82
CA LYS A 146 21.72 -1.51 17.73
C LYS A 146 20.71 -0.49 18.24
N THR A 147 20.79 0.74 17.77
CA THR A 147 19.81 1.77 18.08
C THR A 147 18.81 1.84 16.95
N LEU A 148 17.53 1.70 17.28
CA LEU A 148 16.42 1.96 16.37
C LEU A 148 15.73 3.26 16.77
N HIS A 149 15.26 4.00 15.79
CA HIS A 149 14.41 5.16 16.01
C HIS A 149 12.96 4.71 16.01
N LEU A 150 12.20 5.16 17.00
CA LEU A 150 10.75 5.04 17.05
C LEU A 150 10.17 6.44 16.89
N HIS A 151 9.54 6.67 15.75
CA HIS A 151 8.87 7.92 15.42
C HIS A 151 7.38 7.81 15.68
N LEU A 152 6.85 8.73 16.46
CA LEU A 152 5.45 8.82 16.84
C LEU A 152 4.82 10.00 16.12
N TYR A 153 3.67 9.79 15.50
CA TYR A 153 2.96 10.82 14.74
C TYR A 153 1.54 10.97 15.23
N ARG A 154 1.04 12.21 15.20
CA ARG A 154 -0.37 12.55 15.38
C ARG A 154 -0.81 13.40 14.20
N PHE A 155 -1.84 12.94 13.50
CA PHE A 155 -2.47 13.60 12.37
C PHE A 155 -3.78 14.25 12.84
N PRO A 156 -3.85 15.58 13.09
CA PRO A 156 -5.03 16.23 13.66
C PRO A 156 -6.31 15.99 12.86
N LYS A 157 -6.21 16.03 11.52
CA LYS A 157 -7.38 15.77 10.66
C LYS A 157 -7.88 14.33 10.71
N ALA A 158 -6.98 13.36 10.81
CA ALA A 158 -7.35 11.95 10.96
C ALA A 158 -7.92 11.68 12.35
N ASP A 159 -7.36 12.30 13.38
CA ASP A 159 -7.84 12.28 14.76
C ASP A 159 -9.32 12.73 14.82
N GLU A 160 -9.62 13.93 14.30
CA GLU A 160 -10.98 14.46 14.24
C GLU A 160 -11.94 13.55 13.43
N ALA A 161 -11.50 13.07 12.26
CA ALA A 161 -12.31 12.23 11.40
C ALA A 161 -12.62 10.86 12.03
N GLU A 162 -11.64 10.20 12.67
CA GLU A 162 -11.85 8.93 13.37
C GLU A 162 -12.78 9.10 14.57
N MET A 163 -12.65 10.21 15.31
CA MET A 163 -13.53 10.55 16.43
C MET A 163 -14.96 10.77 15.98
N GLU A 164 -15.16 11.53 14.91
CA GLU A 164 -16.49 11.83 14.37
C GLU A 164 -17.15 10.56 13.82
N GLU A 165 -16.41 9.77 13.05
CA GLU A 165 -16.91 8.51 12.49
C GLU A 165 -17.33 7.54 13.58
N LEU A 166 -16.52 7.33 14.61
CA LEU A 166 -16.89 6.44 15.72
C LEU A 166 -18.15 6.92 16.42
N ARG A 167 -18.24 8.22 16.75
CA ARG A 167 -19.41 8.79 17.40
C ARG A 167 -20.68 8.62 16.57
N LEU A 168 -20.60 8.88 15.26
CA LEU A 168 -21.70 8.72 14.32
C LEU A 168 -22.19 7.27 14.27
N GLN A 169 -21.25 6.32 14.13
CA GLN A 169 -21.59 4.89 14.05
C GLN A 169 -22.18 4.36 15.34
N VAL A 170 -21.67 4.77 16.50
CA VAL A 170 -22.22 4.41 17.81
C VAL A 170 -23.63 4.97 17.97
N GLN A 171 -23.87 6.24 17.59
CA GLN A 171 -25.19 6.85 17.64
C GLN A 171 -26.21 6.09 16.77
N GLN A 172 -25.83 5.72 15.55
CA GLN A 172 -26.70 4.93 14.67
C GLN A 172 -27.06 3.56 15.28
N VAL A 173 -26.12 2.91 15.99
CA VAL A 173 -26.40 1.64 16.69
C VAL A 173 -27.40 1.87 17.83
N LEU A 174 -27.21 2.93 18.63
CA LEU A 174 -28.12 3.31 19.71
C LEU A 174 -29.53 3.60 19.21
N ASP A 175 -29.65 4.37 18.13
CA ASP A 175 -30.94 4.72 17.54
C ASP A 175 -31.73 3.48 17.10
N LEU A 176 -31.02 2.51 16.46
CA LEU A 176 -31.63 1.24 16.06
C LEU A 176 -32.04 0.41 17.28
N LYS A 177 -31.17 0.28 18.29
CA LYS A 177 -31.46 -0.51 19.50
C LYS A 177 -32.60 0.06 20.32
N ASN A 178 -32.61 1.38 20.55
CA ASN A 178 -33.66 2.04 21.32
C ASN A 178 -34.99 2.09 20.56
N ALA A 179 -34.98 2.00 19.23
CA ALA A 179 -36.16 1.83 18.40
C ALA A 179 -36.61 0.35 18.27
N ASN A 180 -36.01 -0.59 19.00
CA ASN A 180 -36.22 -2.04 18.87
C ASN A 180 -36.05 -2.57 17.43
N LYS A 181 -35.17 -1.95 16.64
CA LYS A 181 -34.84 -2.37 15.29
C LYS A 181 -33.57 -3.27 15.29
N GLN A 182 -33.51 -4.16 14.31
CA GLN A 182 -32.34 -5.01 14.14
C GLN A 182 -31.13 -4.20 13.64
N VAL A 183 -30.00 -4.29 14.34
CA VAL A 183 -28.72 -3.76 13.87
C VAL A 183 -28.12 -4.77 12.89
N PRO A 184 -27.60 -4.34 11.71
CA PRO A 184 -26.91 -5.22 10.79
C PRO A 184 -25.80 -6.02 11.52
N PRO A 185 -25.64 -7.35 11.25
CA PRO A 185 -24.73 -8.20 12.01
C PRO A 185 -23.27 -7.71 12.02
N GLU A 186 -22.76 -7.27 10.89
CA GLU A 186 -21.40 -6.72 10.75
C GLU A 186 -21.23 -5.44 11.61
N LYS A 187 -22.20 -4.55 11.55
CA LYS A 187 -22.20 -3.31 12.33
C LYS A 187 -22.27 -3.61 13.83
N TRP A 188 -23.14 -4.55 14.22
CA TRP A 188 -23.25 -4.99 15.62
C TRP A 188 -21.93 -5.59 16.12
N LEU A 189 -21.31 -6.49 15.36
CA LEU A 189 -20.06 -7.12 15.75
C LEU A 189 -18.94 -6.07 15.99
N THR A 190 -18.90 -5.03 15.17
CA THR A 190 -17.89 -3.97 15.26
C THR A 190 -18.13 -3.02 16.44
N TYR A 191 -19.39 -2.59 16.65
CA TYR A 191 -19.69 -1.48 17.56
C TYR A 191 -20.35 -1.89 18.88
N LYS A 192 -20.74 -3.16 19.08
CA LYS A 192 -21.40 -3.64 20.31
C LYS A 192 -20.63 -3.31 21.60
N ARG A 193 -19.33 -3.21 21.55
CA ARG A 193 -18.47 -2.90 22.72
C ARG A 193 -18.57 -1.44 23.18
N PHE A 194 -19.14 -0.56 22.38
CA PHE A 194 -19.29 0.87 22.67
C PHE A 194 -20.69 1.25 23.16
N VAL A 195 -21.56 0.27 23.35
CA VAL A 195 -22.92 0.46 23.85
C VAL A 195 -23.20 -0.52 24.97
N CYS A 196 -23.94 -0.06 25.97
CA CYS A 196 -24.33 -0.87 27.12
C CYS A 196 -25.83 -0.74 27.39
N GLU A 197 -26.46 -1.79 27.89
CA GLU A 197 -27.85 -1.74 28.35
C GLU A 197 -27.87 -1.14 29.74
N ARG A 198 -28.73 -0.12 29.94
CA ARG A 198 -28.98 0.51 31.25
C ARG A 198 -30.43 0.40 31.62
N THR A 199 -30.72 0.55 32.92
CA THR A 199 -32.08 0.53 33.45
C THR A 199 -32.35 1.83 34.19
N THR A 200 -33.48 2.49 33.87
CA THR A 200 -33.91 3.68 34.59
C THR A 200 -34.37 3.33 36.02
N ALA A 201 -34.53 4.34 36.90
CA ALA A 201 -35.06 4.16 38.24
C ALA A 201 -36.48 3.55 38.25
N GLN A 202 -37.23 3.68 37.15
CA GLN A 202 -38.58 3.12 36.98
C GLN A 202 -38.56 1.72 36.35
N GLY A 203 -37.37 1.09 36.14
CA GLY A 203 -37.23 -0.26 35.60
C GLY A 203 -37.27 -0.36 34.07
N HIS A 204 -37.27 0.73 33.32
CA HIS A 204 -37.20 0.71 31.85
C HIS A 204 -35.79 0.48 31.38
N ARG A 205 -35.58 -0.50 30.49
CA ARG A 205 -34.32 -0.77 29.85
C ARG A 205 -34.10 0.09 28.61
N TYR A 206 -32.92 0.62 28.44
CA TYR A 206 -32.51 1.38 27.27
C TYR A 206 -31.02 1.16 26.97
N TRP A 207 -30.62 1.40 25.74
CA TRP A 207 -29.24 1.34 25.32
C TRP A 207 -28.59 2.72 25.42
N ASP A 208 -27.41 2.78 26.02
CA ASP A 208 -26.62 3.99 26.18
C ASP A 208 -25.18 3.76 25.74
N ARG A 209 -24.41 4.83 25.59
CA ARG A 209 -22.99 4.78 25.26
C ARG A 209 -22.19 4.22 26.43
N ASP A 210 -21.17 3.43 26.08
CA ASP A 210 -20.07 3.11 26.99
C ASP A 210 -18.95 4.14 26.75
N ASP A 211 -19.01 5.26 27.47
CA ASP A 211 -18.05 6.34 27.31
C ASP A 211 -16.61 5.88 27.59
N ASN A 212 -16.40 4.98 28.55
CA ASN A 212 -15.07 4.45 28.85
C ASN A 212 -14.49 3.64 27.66
N ALA A 213 -15.32 2.81 27.03
CA ALA A 213 -14.92 2.05 25.87
C ALA A 213 -14.62 2.96 24.66
N ILE A 214 -15.42 4.01 24.47
CA ILE A 214 -15.24 5.02 23.44
C ILE A 214 -13.93 5.80 23.66
N GLU A 215 -13.69 6.30 24.86
CA GLU A 215 -12.47 7.03 25.21
C GLU A 215 -11.23 6.15 25.04
N ALA A 216 -11.29 4.89 25.48
CA ALA A 216 -10.20 3.95 25.30
C ALA A 216 -9.88 3.68 23.82
N ALA A 217 -10.90 3.61 22.96
CA ALA A 217 -10.73 3.42 21.54
C ALA A 217 -10.14 4.68 20.85
N LEU A 218 -10.60 5.86 21.27
CA LEU A 218 -10.19 7.16 20.70
C LEU A 218 -8.84 7.64 21.23
N ARG A 219 -8.32 7.03 22.31
CA ARG A 219 -7.05 7.44 22.92
C ARG A 219 -5.89 7.55 21.95
N TYR A 220 -5.90 6.71 20.92
CA TYR A 220 -4.87 6.67 19.87
C TYR A 220 -5.41 7.01 18.48
N ALA A 221 -6.56 7.68 18.39
CA ALA A 221 -7.09 8.17 17.12
C ALA A 221 -6.09 9.08 16.40
N GLY A 222 -6.03 8.99 15.09
CA GLY A 222 -5.10 9.77 14.27
C GLY A 222 -3.62 9.54 14.57
N ARG A 223 -3.27 8.50 15.33
CA ARG A 223 -1.87 8.20 15.69
C ARG A 223 -1.28 7.13 14.78
N PHE A 224 0.00 7.27 14.51
CA PHE A 224 0.77 6.38 13.67
C PHE A 224 2.20 6.29 14.18
N ALA A 225 2.86 5.16 14.02
CA ALA A 225 4.24 4.98 14.41
C ALA A 225 5.08 4.32 13.32
N ILE A 226 6.34 4.73 13.24
CA ILE A 226 7.37 4.16 12.36
C ILE A 226 8.55 3.72 13.23
N ARG A 227 9.08 2.53 12.95
CA ARG A 227 10.38 2.06 13.46
C ARG A 227 11.39 2.04 12.32
N THR A 228 12.59 2.52 12.56
CA THR A 228 13.64 2.60 11.53
C THR A 228 15.05 2.55 12.13
N ASN A 229 15.99 2.03 11.37
CA ASN A 229 17.43 2.14 11.60
C ASN A 229 18.12 3.06 10.59
N ALA A 230 17.34 3.65 9.66
CA ALA A 230 17.89 4.36 8.50
C ALA A 230 17.76 5.88 8.61
N GLU A 231 16.76 6.41 9.30
CA GLU A 231 16.46 7.85 9.32
C GLU A 231 16.09 8.31 10.73
N ALA A 232 16.84 9.27 11.26
CA ALA A 232 16.63 9.83 12.59
C ALA A 232 15.62 10.99 12.62
N ASN A 233 15.43 11.66 11.48
CA ASN A 233 14.45 12.74 11.36
C ASN A 233 13.06 12.17 11.10
N PRO A 234 12.06 12.38 12.00
CA PRO A 234 10.73 11.81 11.87
C PRO A 234 9.99 12.30 10.63
N PHE A 235 10.14 13.56 10.24
CA PHE A 235 9.44 14.11 9.07
C PHE A 235 9.98 13.53 7.77
N LYS A 236 11.31 13.37 7.68
CA LYS A 236 11.93 12.72 6.52
C LYS A 236 11.59 11.24 6.45
N ALA A 237 11.58 10.53 7.59
CA ALA A 237 11.13 9.13 7.64
C ALA A 237 9.67 9.00 7.17
N LEU A 238 8.79 9.93 7.56
CA LEU A 238 7.39 9.94 7.13
C LEU A 238 7.24 10.20 5.64
N SER A 239 7.98 11.17 5.08
CA SER A 239 7.92 11.47 3.64
C SER A 239 8.36 10.27 2.81
N ILE A 240 9.45 9.60 3.19
CA ILE A 240 9.88 8.35 2.55
C ILE A 240 8.81 7.25 2.69
N TYR A 241 8.25 7.07 3.88
CA TYR A 241 7.22 6.06 4.12
C TYR A 241 5.96 6.28 3.27
N ARG A 242 5.56 7.53 3.04
CA ARG A 242 4.36 7.85 2.22
C ARG A 242 4.52 7.46 0.75
N LEU A 243 5.74 7.43 0.23
CA LEU A 243 6.01 7.00 -1.15
C LEU A 243 5.64 5.53 -1.41
N ARG A 244 5.43 4.71 -0.35
CA ARG A 244 4.92 3.34 -0.50
C ARG A 244 3.57 3.24 -1.24
N GLY A 245 2.82 4.34 -1.31
CA GLY A 245 1.57 4.40 -2.08
C GLY A 245 1.74 4.04 -3.56
N GLN A 246 2.97 4.11 -4.10
CA GLN A 246 3.30 3.66 -5.44
C GLN A 246 2.98 2.17 -5.62
N VAL A 247 3.34 1.33 -4.67
CA VAL A 247 3.07 -0.12 -4.70
C VAL A 247 1.57 -0.42 -4.79
N GLU A 248 0.73 0.41 -4.15
CA GLU A 248 -0.73 0.26 -4.23
C GLU A 248 -1.23 0.55 -5.67
N GLN A 249 -0.64 1.53 -6.36
CA GLN A 249 -0.94 1.83 -7.74
C GLN A 249 -0.49 0.69 -8.67
N ASP A 250 0.70 0.13 -8.45
CA ASP A 250 1.21 -1.02 -9.21
C ASP A 250 0.28 -2.23 -9.07
N PHE A 251 -0.16 -2.55 -7.84
CA PHE A 251 -1.14 -3.60 -7.62
C PHE A 251 -2.50 -3.32 -8.26
N ASN A 252 -2.93 -2.07 -8.31
CA ASN A 252 -4.16 -1.69 -9.00
C ASN A 252 -4.04 -1.93 -10.51
N GLN A 253 -2.92 -1.53 -11.13
CA GLN A 253 -2.66 -1.80 -12.55
C GLN A 253 -2.58 -3.31 -12.81
N PHE A 254 -1.81 -4.04 -12.01
CA PHE A 254 -1.67 -5.49 -12.12
C PHE A 254 -3.02 -6.23 -12.05
N LYS A 255 -3.85 -5.89 -11.07
CA LYS A 255 -5.12 -6.60 -10.82
C LYS A 255 -6.22 -6.24 -11.80
N ASN A 256 -6.36 -4.95 -12.11
CA ASN A 256 -7.55 -4.45 -12.78
C ASN A 256 -7.35 -4.21 -14.29
N TRP A 257 -6.10 -4.00 -14.73
CA TRP A 257 -5.80 -3.64 -16.11
C TRP A 257 -4.98 -4.68 -16.88
N VAL A 258 -4.16 -5.45 -16.16
CA VAL A 258 -3.33 -6.52 -16.75
C VAL A 258 -3.94 -7.90 -16.53
N ASP A 259 -5.04 -8.00 -15.76
CA ASP A 259 -5.72 -9.26 -15.37
C ASP A 259 -4.80 -10.25 -14.63
N GLY A 260 -3.80 -9.72 -13.93
CA GLY A 260 -2.83 -10.50 -13.15
C GLY A 260 -3.42 -11.20 -11.93
N ASN A 261 -4.64 -10.80 -11.50
CA ASN A 261 -5.38 -11.42 -10.41
C ASN A 261 -6.10 -12.72 -10.78
N ARG A 262 -6.01 -13.17 -12.04
CA ARG A 262 -6.68 -14.37 -12.53
C ARG A 262 -5.69 -15.32 -13.19
N LEU A 263 -5.28 -16.34 -12.45
CA LEU A 263 -4.35 -17.36 -12.94
C LEU A 263 -5.09 -18.41 -13.78
N ARG A 264 -5.54 -18.06 -14.98
CA ARG A 264 -6.16 -19.02 -15.92
C ARG A 264 -5.08 -19.74 -16.72
N CYS A 265 -4.27 -20.56 -16.04
CA CYS A 265 -3.14 -21.28 -16.64
C CYS A 265 -2.84 -22.56 -15.84
N THR A 266 -1.98 -23.40 -16.38
CA THR A 266 -1.47 -24.62 -15.73
C THR A 266 -0.37 -24.28 -14.73
N ASP A 267 -0.02 -25.25 -13.86
CA ASP A 267 1.06 -25.13 -12.91
C ASP A 267 2.42 -24.80 -13.58
N THR A 268 2.72 -25.42 -14.70
CA THR A 268 3.94 -25.16 -15.46
C THR A 268 4.00 -23.77 -16.11
N ALA A 269 2.86 -23.11 -16.31
CA ALA A 269 2.78 -21.83 -17.03
C ALA A 269 2.57 -20.60 -16.12
N TYR A 270 2.23 -20.78 -14.84
CA TYR A 270 1.83 -19.64 -14.01
C TYR A 270 2.96 -18.66 -13.73
N TRP A 271 4.19 -19.15 -13.54
CA TRP A 271 5.36 -18.27 -13.37
C TRP A 271 5.60 -17.39 -14.60
N GLY A 272 5.50 -17.99 -15.81
CA GLY A 272 5.60 -17.24 -17.06
C GLY A 272 4.51 -16.19 -17.20
N LYS A 273 3.27 -16.54 -16.82
CA LYS A 273 2.16 -15.59 -16.80
C LYS A 273 2.42 -14.45 -15.82
N LEU A 274 2.84 -14.73 -14.59
CA LEU A 274 3.14 -13.71 -13.60
C LEU A 274 4.25 -12.77 -14.07
N LEU A 275 5.32 -13.32 -14.68
CA LEU A 275 6.39 -12.52 -15.28
C LEU A 275 5.85 -11.56 -16.35
N VAL A 276 5.07 -12.07 -17.31
CA VAL A 276 4.47 -11.25 -18.38
C VAL A 276 3.56 -10.16 -17.79
N CYS A 277 2.71 -10.52 -16.82
CA CYS A 277 1.85 -9.53 -16.14
C CYS A 277 2.66 -8.48 -15.37
N THR A 278 3.76 -8.87 -14.71
CA THR A 278 4.65 -7.95 -14.01
C THR A 278 5.30 -6.97 -14.97
N LEU A 279 5.87 -7.46 -16.08
CA LEU A 279 6.46 -6.61 -17.12
C LEU A 279 5.43 -5.67 -17.76
N ALA A 280 4.23 -6.18 -18.04
CA ALA A 280 3.15 -5.35 -18.57
C ALA A 280 2.72 -4.26 -17.58
N THR A 281 2.72 -4.55 -16.27
CA THR A 281 2.43 -3.57 -15.21
C THR A 281 3.52 -2.50 -15.18
N SER A 282 4.80 -2.87 -15.16
CA SER A 282 5.92 -1.93 -15.19
C SER A 282 5.84 -1.00 -16.41
N LEU A 283 5.64 -1.56 -17.60
CA LEU A 283 5.50 -0.76 -18.83
C LEU A 283 4.32 0.23 -18.78
N ARG A 284 3.19 -0.20 -18.21
CA ARG A 284 2.04 0.71 -18.01
C ARG A 284 2.37 1.83 -17.03
N MET A 285 3.04 1.53 -15.92
CA MET A 285 3.43 2.54 -14.93
C MET A 285 4.43 3.53 -15.50
N MET A 286 5.43 3.07 -16.25
CA MET A 286 6.35 3.95 -16.98
C MET A 286 5.60 4.86 -17.96
N ALA A 287 4.62 4.34 -18.69
CA ALA A 287 3.80 5.12 -19.61
C ALA A 287 2.95 6.17 -18.88
N ILE A 288 2.33 5.79 -17.74
CA ILE A 288 1.52 6.69 -16.91
C ILE A 288 2.38 7.84 -16.38
N LYS A 289 3.51 7.51 -15.73
CA LYS A 289 4.44 8.50 -15.17
C LYS A 289 5.00 9.41 -16.26
N GLY A 290 5.54 8.82 -17.33
CA GLY A 290 6.09 9.59 -18.44
C GLY A 290 5.08 10.50 -19.12
N ALA A 291 3.81 10.10 -19.20
CA ALA A 291 2.75 10.93 -19.75
C ALA A 291 2.40 12.10 -18.81
N HIS A 292 2.30 11.88 -17.50
CA HIS A 292 2.07 12.93 -16.52
C HIS A 292 3.21 13.95 -16.47
N ASP A 293 4.46 13.49 -16.51
CA ASP A 293 5.64 14.36 -16.49
C ASP A 293 5.70 15.30 -17.73
N ARG A 294 5.06 14.89 -18.83
CA ARG A 294 5.03 15.66 -20.10
C ARG A 294 3.75 16.45 -20.34
N GLU A 295 2.84 16.47 -19.36
CA GLU A 295 1.64 17.32 -19.47
C GLU A 295 2.00 18.80 -19.48
N GLN A 296 1.55 19.53 -20.51
CA GLN A 296 1.78 20.98 -20.64
C GLN A 296 0.56 21.65 -21.30
N GLY A 297 0.04 22.69 -20.67
CA GLY A 297 -1.08 23.47 -21.20
C GLY A 297 -2.29 22.60 -21.53
N ASN A 298 -2.69 22.57 -22.81
CA ASN A 298 -3.82 21.76 -23.30
C ASN A 298 -3.45 20.31 -23.61
N ARG A 299 -2.16 19.95 -23.56
CA ARG A 299 -1.70 18.58 -23.77
C ARG A 299 -1.76 17.84 -22.45
N LYS A 300 -2.87 17.15 -22.21
CA LYS A 300 -3.15 16.39 -21.00
C LYS A 300 -3.62 14.98 -21.35
N ILE A 301 -3.46 14.07 -20.41
CA ILE A 301 -4.01 12.72 -20.51
C ILE A 301 -5.54 12.80 -20.59
N PRO A 302 -6.17 12.27 -21.66
CA PRO A 302 -7.62 12.33 -21.82
C PRO A 302 -8.35 11.68 -20.64
N ASN A 303 -9.30 12.39 -20.02
CA ASN A 303 -10.06 11.93 -18.85
C ASN A 303 -9.17 11.44 -17.69
N ASN A 304 -7.94 11.90 -17.60
CA ASN A 304 -6.93 11.42 -16.66
C ASN A 304 -6.76 9.87 -16.69
N SER A 305 -6.90 9.28 -17.88
CA SER A 305 -6.87 7.82 -18.08
C SER A 305 -5.92 7.44 -19.20
N ILE A 306 -4.90 6.65 -18.86
CA ILE A 306 -3.92 6.12 -19.83
C ILE A 306 -4.60 5.22 -20.88
N ASP A 307 -5.70 4.56 -20.53
CA ASP A 307 -6.45 3.71 -21.45
C ASP A 307 -7.17 4.52 -22.51
N CYS A 308 -7.66 5.72 -22.17
CA CYS A 308 -8.19 6.67 -23.14
C CYS A 308 -7.09 7.13 -24.10
N LEU A 309 -5.87 7.37 -23.60
CA LEU A 309 -4.72 7.70 -24.42
C LEU A 309 -4.39 6.56 -25.39
N PHE A 310 -4.26 5.33 -24.89
CA PHE A 310 -3.99 4.17 -25.73
C PHE A 310 -5.11 3.91 -26.76
N THR A 311 -6.37 4.14 -26.39
CA THR A 311 -7.50 4.01 -27.32
C THR A 311 -7.37 4.97 -28.51
N ILE A 312 -6.90 6.19 -28.28
CA ILE A 312 -6.64 7.16 -29.35
C ILE A 312 -5.47 6.70 -30.24
N LEU A 313 -4.40 6.18 -29.63
CA LEU A 313 -3.24 5.68 -30.37
C LEU A 313 -3.52 4.42 -31.17
N LYS A 314 -4.37 3.51 -30.68
CA LYS A 314 -4.83 2.31 -31.43
C LYS A 314 -5.52 2.64 -32.76
N GLN A 315 -6.00 3.88 -32.94
CA GLN A 315 -6.61 4.33 -34.19
C GLN A 315 -5.56 4.73 -35.26
N ILE A 316 -4.27 4.77 -34.93
CA ILE A 316 -3.21 4.99 -35.91
C ILE A 316 -3.09 3.73 -36.75
N GLN A 317 -3.26 3.87 -38.09
CA GLN A 317 -3.27 2.76 -39.02
C GLN A 317 -2.28 3.00 -40.17
N ALA A 318 -1.78 1.92 -40.72
CA ALA A 318 -1.00 1.95 -41.95
C ALA A 318 -1.63 0.95 -42.95
N ASP A 319 -1.65 1.36 -44.23
CA ASP A 319 -2.18 0.55 -45.34
C ASP A 319 -1.02 -0.01 -46.15
N LYS A 320 -1.06 -1.30 -46.49
CA LYS A 320 -0.07 -1.93 -47.38
C LYS A 320 -0.36 -1.56 -48.84
N ARG A 321 0.57 -0.87 -49.51
CA ARG A 321 0.46 -0.62 -50.94
C ARG A 321 1.02 -1.79 -51.74
N GLN A 322 0.17 -2.44 -52.51
CA GLN A 322 0.56 -3.60 -53.33
C GLN A 322 1.68 -3.28 -54.34
N THR A 323 1.70 -2.06 -54.86
CA THR A 323 2.65 -1.64 -55.91
C THR A 323 4.05 -1.30 -55.38
N ALA A 324 4.21 -0.99 -54.10
CA ALA A 324 5.48 -0.50 -53.54
C ALA A 324 6.08 -1.38 -52.46
N ASN A 325 5.46 -2.53 -52.14
CA ASN A 325 5.81 -3.41 -51.03
C ASN A 325 6.16 -2.65 -49.72
N ALA A 326 5.43 -1.58 -49.45
CA ALA A 326 5.64 -0.70 -48.32
C ALA A 326 4.31 -0.40 -47.62
N TRP A 327 4.38 -0.17 -46.30
CA TRP A 327 3.26 0.27 -45.50
C TRP A 327 3.24 1.80 -45.47
N VAL A 328 2.06 2.41 -45.71
CA VAL A 328 1.89 3.87 -45.68
C VAL A 328 1.00 4.22 -44.50
N THR A 329 1.54 4.99 -43.55
CA THR A 329 0.80 5.48 -42.39
C THR A 329 -0.29 6.45 -42.82
N ARG A 330 -1.52 6.25 -42.36
CA ARG A 330 -2.62 7.21 -42.59
C ARG A 330 -2.31 8.55 -41.90
N THR A 331 -3.01 9.61 -42.34
CA THR A 331 -2.82 10.96 -41.77
C THR A 331 -3.08 10.91 -40.25
N ILE A 332 -2.08 11.31 -39.47
CA ILE A 332 -2.14 11.38 -38.02
C ILE A 332 -2.81 12.67 -37.59
N THR A 333 -3.85 12.60 -36.79
CA THR A 333 -4.58 13.77 -36.29
C THR A 333 -3.72 14.53 -35.24
N LYS A 334 -4.07 15.82 -34.99
CA LYS A 334 -3.44 16.60 -33.93
C LYS A 334 -3.51 15.89 -32.59
N LYS A 335 -4.69 15.33 -32.23
CA LYS A 335 -4.91 14.60 -30.99
C LYS A 335 -3.97 13.39 -30.85
N GLN A 336 -3.78 12.62 -31.92
CA GLN A 336 -2.86 11.48 -31.92
C GLN A 336 -1.40 11.91 -31.73
N ARG A 337 -0.98 13.02 -32.39
CA ARG A 337 0.37 13.60 -32.18
C ARG A 337 0.59 14.04 -30.74
N ASP A 338 -0.40 14.69 -30.15
CA ASP A 338 -0.33 15.11 -28.75
C ASP A 338 -0.18 13.89 -27.80
N MET A 339 -0.87 12.78 -28.09
CA MET A 339 -0.76 11.54 -27.30
C MET A 339 0.60 10.87 -27.47
N LEU A 340 1.15 10.82 -28.70
CA LEU A 340 2.52 10.32 -28.93
C LEU A 340 3.54 11.15 -28.16
N ALA A 341 3.41 12.48 -28.20
CA ALA A 341 4.30 13.39 -27.48
C ALA A 341 4.21 13.23 -25.95
N LEU A 342 3.03 12.94 -25.39
CA LEU A 342 2.89 12.61 -23.96
C LEU A 342 3.67 11.36 -23.58
N LEU A 343 3.75 10.36 -24.46
CA LEU A 343 4.56 9.17 -24.24
C LEU A 343 6.06 9.36 -24.58
N GLY A 344 6.44 10.56 -25.06
CA GLY A 344 7.81 10.81 -25.55
C GLY A 344 8.14 10.10 -26.85
N LEU A 345 7.12 9.75 -27.64
CA LEU A 345 7.26 9.03 -28.90
C LEU A 345 7.22 10.03 -30.08
N GLU A 346 8.04 9.77 -31.08
CA GLU A 346 8.00 10.48 -32.35
C GLU A 346 6.78 10.04 -33.18
N ASN A 347 6.40 10.91 -34.12
CA ASN A 347 5.38 10.52 -35.09
C ASN A 347 5.89 9.39 -35.98
N PRO A 348 5.10 8.35 -36.21
CA PRO A 348 5.51 7.26 -37.11
C PRO A 348 5.77 7.84 -38.50
N PRO A 349 6.79 7.36 -39.22
CA PRO A 349 7.12 7.82 -40.55
C PRO A 349 5.96 7.53 -41.52
N ARG A 350 5.83 8.37 -42.53
CA ARG A 350 4.77 8.21 -43.55
C ARG A 350 4.87 6.89 -44.31
N VAL A 351 6.08 6.42 -44.52
CA VAL A 351 6.37 5.16 -45.21
C VAL A 351 7.19 4.28 -44.28
N LEU A 352 6.65 3.13 -43.95
CA LEU A 352 7.35 2.08 -43.20
C LEU A 352 7.97 1.14 -44.25
N LYS A 353 9.31 1.09 -44.29
CA LYS A 353 10.04 0.08 -45.09
C LYS A 353 10.05 -1.22 -44.34
N ASN A 354 9.85 -2.33 -45.04
CA ASN A 354 10.01 -3.68 -44.48
C ASN A 354 11.44 -3.92 -44.07
#